data_3b62755c64c2da7889c8c062569b83df
#
_entry.id   3b62755c64c2da7889c8c062569b83df
#
_cell.length_a   1.000
_cell.length_b   1.000
_cell.length_c   1.000
_cell.angle_alpha   90.00
_cell.angle_beta   90.00
_cell.angle_gamma   90.00
#
_symmetry.space_group_name_H-M   'P 1'
#
loop_
_entity.id
_entity.type
_entity.pdbx_description
1 polymer ?
#
loop_
_entity_poly.entity_id
_entity_poly.type
_entity_poly.pdbx_seq_one_letter_code
_entity_poly.pdbx_strand_id
1 'polypeptide(L)'
;MRTLVICLGAFSLAHAADIRVAVEPQPTRKPAPDFVLLDASGKSVPLSTFKGNPLVLDLWATKCGGCIKEIPSFIEIHHAYRNRGLAVVGISMDILYEDLKGPAEAWGLVNPFVRVQKVDYPILMGDDGITKRYSVNALPVTYLIDRRGRIAATYVGIVDRANIEANIKTLLAEH
;
A
#
# COMPACT_ATOMS: atom_id res chain seq x y z
N MET A 1 32.93 -3.73 53.43
CA MET A 1 32.99 -3.66 51.95
C MET A 1 31.66 -4.10 51.40
N ARG A 2 30.86 -3.15 50.89
CA ARG A 2 29.55 -3.43 50.26
C ARG A 2 29.74 -3.43 48.72
N THR A 3 29.62 -4.57 48.10
CA THR A 3 29.73 -4.74 46.66
C THR A 3 28.43 -4.25 46.00
N LEU A 4 28.51 -3.18 45.23
CA LEU A 4 27.41 -2.63 44.47
C LEU A 4 27.30 -3.45 43.17
N VAL A 5 26.24 -4.25 43.02
CA VAL A 5 25.91 -4.95 41.78
C VAL A 5 25.08 -4.00 40.90
N ILE A 6 25.70 -3.48 39.87
CA ILE A 6 24.99 -2.68 38.83
C ILE A 6 24.36 -3.67 37.84
N CYS A 7 23.06 -3.88 37.96
CA CYS A 7 22.29 -4.55 36.90
C CYS A 7 22.15 -3.62 35.69
N LEU A 8 22.95 -3.85 34.64
CA LEU A 8 22.68 -3.28 33.32
C LEU A 8 21.43 -3.96 32.71
N GLY A 9 20.30 -3.29 32.83
CA GLY A 9 19.09 -3.68 32.09
C GLY A 9 19.32 -3.48 30.59
N ALA A 10 19.39 -4.57 29.84
CA ALA A 10 19.38 -4.52 28.40
C ALA A 10 18.00 -4.00 27.93
N PHE A 11 17.96 -2.74 27.52
CA PHE A 11 16.77 -2.18 26.82
C PHE A 11 16.69 -2.84 25.44
N SER A 12 15.89 -3.88 25.31
CA SER A 12 15.54 -4.46 24.01
C SER A 12 14.64 -3.47 23.27
N LEU A 13 15.18 -2.78 22.28
CA LEU A 13 14.38 -2.02 21.30
C LEU A 13 13.56 -3.02 20.50
N ALA A 14 12.32 -3.24 20.90
CA ALA A 14 11.37 -3.99 20.10
C ALA A 14 11.15 -3.23 18.79
N HIS A 15 11.78 -3.69 17.71
CA HIS A 15 11.43 -3.26 16.36
C HIS A 15 10.02 -3.81 16.10
N ALA A 16 9.10 -2.92 15.69
CA ALA A 16 7.82 -3.37 15.18
C ALA A 16 8.10 -4.31 14.00
N ALA A 17 7.64 -5.56 14.11
CA ALA A 17 7.83 -6.53 13.04
C ALA A 17 6.99 -6.11 11.83
N ASP A 18 7.55 -6.28 10.62
CA ASP A 18 6.84 -6.08 9.38
C ASP A 18 5.64 -7.04 9.28
N ILE A 19 4.55 -6.58 8.67
CA ILE A 19 3.27 -7.31 8.63
C ILE A 19 3.34 -8.46 7.63
N ARG A 20 2.98 -9.64 8.10
CA ARG A 20 2.89 -10.88 7.31
C ARG A 20 1.47 -11.44 7.40
N VAL A 21 0.87 -11.72 6.23
CA VAL A 21 -0.47 -12.30 6.14
C VAL A 21 -0.48 -13.45 5.12
N ALA A 22 -1.44 -14.36 5.27
CA ALA A 22 -1.70 -15.39 4.27
C ALA A 22 -2.73 -14.89 3.25
N VAL A 23 -2.66 -15.44 2.03
CA VAL A 23 -3.70 -15.23 1.01
C VAL A 23 -4.97 -15.96 1.44
N GLU A 24 -6.10 -15.24 1.44
CA GLU A 24 -7.41 -15.82 1.67
C GLU A 24 -7.74 -16.88 0.59
N PRO A 25 -8.38 -18.00 0.96
CA PRO A 25 -8.85 -18.98 -0.02
C PRO A 25 -9.82 -18.34 -1.02
N GLN A 26 -9.74 -18.71 -2.31
CA GLN A 26 -10.56 -18.09 -3.35
C GLN A 26 -12.07 -18.03 -3.05
N PRO A 27 -12.72 -19.09 -2.48
CA PRO A 27 -14.15 -19.06 -2.21
C PRO A 27 -14.57 -18.02 -1.15
N THR A 28 -13.66 -17.62 -0.26
CA THR A 28 -13.94 -16.71 0.85
C THR A 28 -13.65 -15.25 0.55
N ARG A 29 -12.93 -14.96 -0.56
CA ARG A 29 -12.55 -13.59 -0.94
C ARG A 29 -13.77 -12.75 -1.28
N LYS A 30 -13.83 -11.55 -0.69
CA LYS A 30 -14.88 -10.57 -0.94
C LYS A 30 -14.48 -9.63 -2.08
N PRO A 31 -15.44 -9.14 -2.88
CA PRO A 31 -15.16 -8.08 -3.86
C PRO A 31 -14.48 -6.88 -3.20
N ALA A 32 -13.44 -6.36 -3.86
CA ALA A 32 -12.88 -5.08 -3.47
C ALA A 32 -13.91 -3.98 -3.70
N PRO A 33 -14.09 -3.04 -2.77
CA PRO A 33 -14.98 -1.90 -2.97
C PRO A 33 -14.59 -1.11 -4.21
N ASP A 34 -15.57 -0.79 -5.06
CA ASP A 34 -15.31 -0.05 -6.30
C ASP A 34 -14.95 1.41 -6.02
N PHE A 35 -14.15 1.98 -6.93
CA PHE A 35 -13.80 3.40 -6.91
C PHE A 35 -13.63 3.94 -8.32
N VAL A 36 -13.74 5.27 -8.45
CA VAL A 36 -13.28 6.07 -9.59
C VAL A 36 -12.51 7.23 -9.01
N LEU A 37 -11.19 7.24 -9.21
CA LEU A 37 -10.28 8.27 -8.68
C LEU A 37 -9.55 8.96 -9.83
N LEU A 38 -8.99 10.14 -9.56
CA LEU A 38 -8.26 10.92 -10.57
C LEU A 38 -6.75 10.68 -10.45
N ASP A 39 -6.08 10.56 -11.57
CA ASP A 39 -4.63 10.64 -11.67
C ASP A 39 -4.13 12.10 -11.72
N ALA A 40 -2.81 12.29 -11.76
CA ALA A 40 -2.18 13.62 -11.79
C ALA A 40 -2.52 14.44 -13.04
N SER A 41 -3.01 13.82 -14.11
CA SER A 41 -3.48 14.51 -15.33
C SER A 41 -4.95 14.90 -15.27
N GLY A 42 -5.66 14.52 -14.19
CA GLY A 42 -7.11 14.69 -14.05
C GLY A 42 -7.94 13.63 -14.76
N LYS A 43 -7.30 12.55 -15.26
CA LYS A 43 -8.00 11.44 -15.89
C LYS A 43 -8.65 10.56 -14.82
N SER A 44 -9.91 10.19 -15.05
CA SER A 44 -10.65 9.24 -14.21
C SER A 44 -10.15 7.82 -14.43
N VAL A 45 -9.81 7.14 -13.34
CA VAL A 45 -9.32 5.76 -13.31
C VAL A 45 -10.22 4.93 -12.41
N PRO A 46 -11.12 4.11 -12.95
CA PRO A 46 -11.92 3.18 -12.16
C PRO A 46 -11.10 1.93 -11.76
N LEU A 47 -11.47 1.29 -10.64
CA LEU A 47 -10.87 0.01 -10.21
C LEU A 47 -10.94 -1.04 -11.32
N SER A 48 -11.99 -1.03 -12.13
CA SER A 48 -12.19 -1.97 -13.24
C SER A 48 -11.11 -1.90 -14.32
N THR A 49 -10.32 -0.82 -14.39
CA THR A 49 -9.13 -0.71 -15.26
C THR A 49 -8.12 -1.84 -15.03
N PHE A 50 -8.07 -2.37 -13.80
CA PHE A 50 -7.10 -3.39 -13.40
C PHE A 50 -7.65 -4.83 -13.45
N LYS A 51 -8.93 -5.02 -13.82
CA LYS A 51 -9.52 -6.36 -13.94
C LYS A 51 -8.72 -7.26 -14.90
N GLY A 52 -8.62 -8.54 -14.55
CA GLY A 52 -7.82 -9.53 -15.29
C GLY A 52 -6.38 -9.62 -14.82
N ASN A 53 -5.91 -8.67 -14.01
CA ASN A 53 -4.58 -8.66 -13.43
C ASN A 53 -4.66 -8.68 -11.90
N PRO A 54 -3.79 -9.40 -11.18
CA PRO A 54 -3.60 -9.15 -9.76
C PRO A 54 -3.14 -7.72 -9.54
N LEU A 55 -3.59 -7.10 -8.45
CA LEU A 55 -3.31 -5.71 -8.13
C LEU A 55 -2.77 -5.59 -6.70
N VAL A 56 -1.65 -4.89 -6.55
CA VAL A 56 -1.22 -4.29 -5.28
C VAL A 56 -1.80 -2.88 -5.24
N LEU A 57 -2.71 -2.64 -4.30
CA LEU A 57 -3.32 -1.34 -4.05
C LEU A 57 -2.81 -0.81 -2.73
N ASP A 58 -1.91 0.17 -2.78
CA ASP A 58 -1.25 0.76 -1.62
C ASP A 58 -1.84 2.13 -1.28
N LEU A 59 -2.36 2.28 -0.06
CA LEU A 59 -2.89 3.54 0.46
C LEU A 59 -1.83 4.17 1.38
N TRP A 60 -1.35 5.35 1.00
CA TRP A 60 -0.20 6.00 1.59
C TRP A 60 -0.35 7.54 1.65
N ALA A 61 0.58 8.22 2.34
CA ALA A 61 0.68 9.68 2.34
C ALA A 61 2.15 10.13 2.37
N THR A 62 2.43 11.34 1.89
CA THR A 62 3.80 11.86 1.74
C THR A 62 4.54 12.04 3.06
N LYS A 63 3.83 12.26 4.18
CA LYS A 63 4.42 12.40 5.52
C LYS A 63 4.23 11.18 6.41
N CYS A 64 3.71 10.08 5.87
CA CYS A 64 3.58 8.82 6.58
C CYS A 64 4.93 8.09 6.60
N GLY A 65 5.61 8.06 7.74
CA GLY A 65 6.94 7.48 7.86
C GLY A 65 7.01 5.98 7.55
N GLY A 66 5.96 5.21 7.86
CA GLY A 66 5.84 3.79 7.48
C GLY A 66 5.70 3.62 5.98
N CYS A 67 4.85 4.45 5.35
CA CYS A 67 4.64 4.42 3.90
C CYS A 67 5.94 4.70 3.12
N ILE A 68 6.71 5.71 3.55
CA ILE A 68 7.99 6.06 2.91
C ILE A 68 8.97 4.88 2.93
N LYS A 69 8.96 4.07 3.99
CA LYS A 69 9.87 2.92 4.13
C LYS A 69 9.54 1.80 3.14
N GLU A 70 8.28 1.60 2.76
CA GLU A 70 7.89 0.47 1.89
C GLU A 70 7.85 0.82 0.40
N ILE A 71 7.75 2.11 0.02
CA ILE A 71 7.74 2.56 -1.37
C ILE A 71 8.85 1.93 -2.23
N PRO A 72 10.15 1.88 -1.79
CA PRO A 72 11.20 1.23 -2.57
C PRO A 72 10.89 -0.23 -2.91
N SER A 73 10.28 -0.97 -1.97
CA SER A 73 9.86 -2.36 -2.19
C SER A 73 8.79 -2.47 -3.25
N PHE A 74 7.82 -1.55 -3.29
CA PHE A 74 6.76 -1.56 -4.30
C PHE A 74 7.28 -1.15 -5.69
N ILE A 75 8.25 -0.25 -5.79
CA ILE A 75 8.94 0.06 -7.04
C ILE A 75 9.61 -1.20 -7.60
N GLU A 76 10.37 -1.93 -6.77
CA GLU A 76 11.03 -3.15 -7.18
C GLU A 76 10.04 -4.26 -7.55
N ILE A 77 8.96 -4.44 -6.80
CA ILE A 77 7.86 -5.37 -7.12
C ILE A 77 7.22 -4.98 -8.45
N HIS A 78 6.93 -3.70 -8.68
CA HIS A 78 6.40 -3.22 -9.96
C HIS A 78 7.33 -3.62 -11.12
N HIS A 79 8.62 -3.34 -11.03
CA HIS A 79 9.59 -3.68 -12.06
C HIS A 79 9.68 -5.19 -12.31
N ALA A 80 9.69 -5.98 -11.23
CA ALA A 80 9.87 -7.43 -11.34
C ALA A 80 8.64 -8.15 -11.93
N TYR A 81 7.43 -7.62 -11.73
CA TYR A 81 6.20 -8.37 -12.04
C TYR A 81 5.27 -7.70 -13.06
N ARG A 82 5.46 -6.42 -13.45
CA ARG A 82 4.59 -5.75 -14.44
C ARG A 82 4.47 -6.51 -15.76
N ASN A 83 5.57 -7.05 -16.28
CA ASN A 83 5.59 -7.85 -17.51
C ASN A 83 5.00 -9.27 -17.33
N ARG A 84 4.65 -9.64 -16.09
CA ARG A 84 3.97 -10.89 -15.73
C ARG A 84 2.49 -10.67 -15.42
N GLY A 85 1.99 -9.45 -15.63
CA GLY A 85 0.60 -9.08 -15.46
C GLY A 85 0.22 -8.60 -14.05
N LEU A 86 1.19 -8.23 -13.18
CA LEU A 86 0.89 -7.55 -11.92
C LEU A 86 0.67 -6.06 -12.19
N ALA A 87 -0.40 -5.51 -11.65
CA ALA A 87 -0.57 -4.07 -11.49
C ALA A 87 -0.13 -3.64 -10.07
N VAL A 88 0.51 -2.47 -9.96
CA VAL A 88 0.78 -1.77 -8.70
C VAL A 88 0.20 -0.38 -8.82
N VAL A 89 -0.57 0.06 -7.84
CA VAL A 89 -1.22 1.38 -7.81
C VAL A 89 -1.12 1.95 -6.40
N GLY A 90 -0.65 3.18 -6.29
CA GLY A 90 -0.69 3.94 -5.05
C GLY A 90 -1.92 4.85 -5.02
N ILE A 91 -2.61 4.90 -3.88
CA ILE A 91 -3.62 5.91 -3.59
C ILE A 91 -3.07 6.87 -2.56
N SER A 92 -2.81 8.12 -2.96
CA SER A 92 -2.42 9.17 -2.03
C SER A 92 -3.61 9.57 -1.15
N MET A 93 -3.42 9.50 0.14
CA MET A 93 -4.40 9.92 1.15
C MET A 93 -4.07 11.32 1.71
N ASP A 94 -3.21 12.09 1.04
CA ASP A 94 -2.68 13.36 1.54
C ASP A 94 -3.76 14.40 1.81
N ILE A 95 -4.88 14.40 1.05
CA ILE A 95 -6.00 15.33 1.31
C ILE A 95 -6.48 15.21 2.74
N LEU A 96 -6.69 13.97 3.21
CA LEU A 96 -7.22 13.69 4.55
C LEU A 96 -6.13 13.67 5.61
N TYR A 97 -4.97 13.14 5.27
CA TYR A 97 -3.86 12.96 6.20
C TYR A 97 -3.20 14.28 6.59
N GLU A 98 -3.18 15.25 5.65
CA GLU A 98 -2.59 16.58 5.82
C GLU A 98 -3.64 17.69 5.96
N ASP A 99 -4.93 17.35 6.05
CA ASP A 99 -6.06 18.31 6.15
C ASP A 99 -6.03 19.38 5.03
N LEU A 100 -5.83 18.92 3.78
CA LEU A 100 -5.71 19.79 2.62
C LEU A 100 -7.09 20.15 2.04
N LYS A 101 -7.17 21.31 1.37
CA LYS A 101 -8.42 21.83 0.80
C LYS A 101 -8.92 21.04 -0.41
N GLY A 102 -8.07 20.22 -1.04
CA GLY A 102 -8.47 19.40 -2.16
C GLY A 102 -7.33 18.93 -3.06
N PRO A 103 -7.69 18.31 -4.20
CA PRO A 103 -6.72 17.60 -5.05
C PRO A 103 -5.57 18.48 -5.57
N ALA A 104 -5.83 19.74 -5.92
CA ALA A 104 -4.79 20.63 -6.46
C ALA A 104 -3.67 20.87 -5.45
N GLU A 105 -4.02 21.09 -4.18
CA GLU A 105 -3.05 21.28 -3.09
C GLU A 105 -2.31 19.96 -2.82
N ALA A 106 -3.01 18.84 -2.79
CA ALA A 106 -2.42 17.52 -2.57
C ALA A 106 -1.43 17.15 -3.68
N TRP A 107 -1.76 17.37 -4.95
CA TRP A 107 -0.83 17.14 -6.06
C TRP A 107 0.41 18.03 -5.98
N GLY A 108 0.31 19.22 -5.37
CA GLY A 108 1.45 20.08 -5.07
C GLY A 108 2.49 19.42 -4.14
N LEU A 109 2.05 18.55 -3.23
CA LEU A 109 2.92 17.75 -2.34
C LEU A 109 3.33 16.43 -3.00
N VAL A 110 2.37 15.71 -3.58
CA VAL A 110 2.56 14.36 -4.12
C VAL A 110 3.51 14.34 -5.32
N ASN A 111 3.36 15.26 -6.29
CA ASN A 111 4.18 15.24 -7.50
C ASN A 111 5.69 15.42 -7.25
N PRO A 112 6.15 16.38 -6.41
CA PRO A 112 7.55 16.46 -6.04
C PRO A 112 8.05 15.21 -5.31
N PHE A 113 7.25 14.66 -4.39
CA PHE A 113 7.58 13.46 -3.63
C PHE A 113 7.77 12.25 -4.56
N VAL A 114 6.82 11.97 -5.44
CA VAL A 114 6.86 10.88 -6.43
C VAL A 114 8.13 10.97 -7.29
N ARG A 115 8.52 12.19 -7.73
CA ARG A 115 9.75 12.40 -8.50
C ARG A 115 11.00 12.09 -7.69
N VAL A 116 11.06 12.56 -6.44
CA VAL A 116 12.23 12.34 -5.55
C VAL A 116 12.38 10.86 -5.22
N GLN A 117 11.28 10.17 -4.92
CA GLN A 117 11.25 8.74 -4.61
C GLN A 117 11.37 7.86 -5.86
N LYS A 118 11.32 8.44 -7.07
CA LYS A 118 11.35 7.72 -8.37
C LYS A 118 10.23 6.69 -8.51
N VAL A 119 9.05 7.00 -7.96
CA VAL A 119 7.86 6.16 -8.13
C VAL A 119 7.42 6.22 -9.59
N ASP A 120 7.33 5.07 -10.25
CA ASP A 120 6.98 4.94 -11.68
C ASP A 120 5.74 4.07 -11.94
N TYR A 121 5.05 3.65 -10.89
CA TYR A 121 3.72 3.06 -10.98
C TYR A 121 2.64 4.15 -10.81
N PRO A 122 1.40 3.92 -11.30
CA PRO A 122 0.30 4.88 -11.21
C PRO A 122 -0.02 5.32 -9.79
N ILE A 123 -0.19 6.64 -9.61
CA ILE A 123 -0.69 7.24 -8.37
C ILE A 123 -2.04 7.89 -8.64
N LEU A 124 -3.00 7.60 -7.78
CA LEU A 124 -4.34 8.18 -7.78
C LEU A 124 -4.57 9.02 -6.54
N MET A 125 -5.44 10.01 -6.62
CA MET A 125 -5.79 10.85 -5.46
C MET A 125 -6.97 10.25 -4.71
N GLY A 126 -6.75 9.90 -3.45
CA GLY A 126 -7.79 9.42 -2.55
C GLY A 126 -8.74 10.52 -2.07
N ASP A 127 -9.94 10.13 -1.70
CA ASP A 127 -11.01 10.96 -1.17
C ASP A 127 -11.65 10.33 0.09
N ASP A 128 -12.59 11.04 0.70
CA ASP A 128 -13.38 10.52 1.84
C ASP A 128 -14.12 9.21 1.51
N GLY A 129 -14.50 9.06 0.26
CA GLY A 129 -15.20 7.86 -0.20
C GLY A 129 -14.32 6.61 -0.14
N ILE A 130 -13.05 6.71 -0.53
CA ILE A 130 -12.11 5.59 -0.47
C ILE A 130 -11.85 5.18 0.98
N THR A 131 -11.66 6.15 1.89
CA THR A 131 -11.44 5.91 3.31
C THR A 131 -12.57 5.10 3.93
N LYS A 132 -13.81 5.49 3.65
CA LYS A 132 -15.00 4.80 4.18
C LYS A 132 -15.16 3.40 3.58
N ARG A 133 -15.06 3.27 2.25
CA ARG A 133 -15.27 1.99 1.54
C ARG A 133 -14.21 0.94 1.91
N TYR A 134 -12.96 1.36 2.10
CA TYR A 134 -11.85 0.47 2.45
C TYR A 134 -11.58 0.44 3.97
N SER A 135 -12.38 1.12 4.79
CA SER A 135 -12.24 1.16 6.25
C SER A 135 -10.82 1.54 6.70
N VAL A 136 -10.26 2.57 6.07
CA VAL A 136 -8.87 3.02 6.33
C VAL A 136 -8.80 3.79 7.63
N ASN A 137 -8.28 3.15 8.68
CA ASN A 137 -8.14 3.74 10.01
C ASN A 137 -6.68 4.08 10.36
N ALA A 138 -5.73 3.62 9.57
CA ALA A 138 -4.31 3.85 9.75
C ALA A 138 -3.59 3.74 8.40
N LEU A 139 -2.38 4.30 8.29
CA LEU A 139 -1.49 4.18 7.13
C LEU A 139 -0.13 3.60 7.57
N PRO A 140 0.55 2.83 6.71
CA PRO A 140 0.09 2.36 5.39
C PRO A 140 -0.94 1.23 5.48
N VAL A 141 -1.76 1.08 4.44
CA VAL A 141 -2.61 -0.10 4.24
C VAL A 141 -2.46 -0.58 2.80
N THR A 142 -2.12 -1.85 2.64
CA THR A 142 -1.96 -2.47 1.32
C THR A 142 -2.98 -3.58 1.12
N TYR A 143 -3.70 -3.53 0.02
CA TYR A 143 -4.62 -4.59 -0.42
C TYR A 143 -4.00 -5.34 -1.58
N LEU A 144 -3.99 -6.66 -1.48
CA LEU A 144 -3.67 -7.55 -2.59
C LEU A 144 -4.99 -8.05 -3.17
N ILE A 145 -5.27 -7.68 -4.42
CA ILE A 145 -6.53 -7.96 -5.11
C ILE A 145 -6.28 -8.96 -6.24
N ASP A 146 -7.14 -9.97 -6.35
CA ASP A 146 -7.02 -11.02 -7.37
C ASP A 146 -7.54 -10.55 -8.75
N ARG A 147 -7.31 -11.37 -9.79
CA ARG A 147 -7.73 -11.08 -11.19
C ARG A 147 -9.23 -10.82 -11.35
N ARG A 148 -10.05 -11.34 -10.41
CA ARG A 148 -11.51 -11.17 -10.40
C ARG A 148 -11.95 -9.92 -9.64
N GLY A 149 -10.99 -9.12 -9.11
CA GLY A 149 -11.27 -7.92 -8.35
C GLY A 149 -11.69 -8.19 -6.91
N ARG A 150 -11.24 -9.30 -6.30
CA ARG A 150 -11.56 -9.66 -4.91
C ARG A 150 -10.32 -9.49 -4.02
N ILE A 151 -10.52 -9.01 -2.80
CA ILE A 151 -9.44 -8.87 -1.82
C ILE A 151 -8.94 -10.26 -1.43
N ALA A 152 -7.67 -10.53 -1.70
CA ALA A 152 -6.98 -11.76 -1.37
C ALA A 152 -6.13 -11.64 -0.10
N ALA A 153 -5.63 -10.45 0.23
CA ALA A 153 -4.93 -10.17 1.48
C ALA A 153 -5.02 -8.68 1.81
N THR A 154 -4.98 -8.35 3.11
CA THR A 154 -4.93 -6.97 3.62
C THR A 154 -3.79 -6.85 4.60
N TYR A 155 -2.90 -5.90 4.39
CA TYR A 155 -1.78 -5.56 5.26
C TYR A 155 -2.06 -4.22 5.91
N VAL A 156 -2.06 -4.16 7.24
CA VAL A 156 -2.21 -2.91 8.00
C VAL A 156 -0.90 -2.63 8.71
N GLY A 157 -0.12 -1.67 8.21
CA GLY A 157 1.24 -1.38 8.63
C GLY A 157 2.27 -1.76 7.56
N ILE A 158 3.57 -1.67 7.89
CA ILE A 158 4.66 -1.91 6.95
C ILE A 158 4.67 -3.39 6.54
N VAL A 159 4.64 -3.61 5.23
CA VAL A 159 4.55 -4.95 4.63
C VAL A 159 5.90 -5.68 4.69
N ASP A 160 5.91 -6.93 5.16
CA ASP A 160 7.05 -7.82 4.93
C ASP A 160 7.17 -8.13 3.44
N ARG A 161 8.25 -7.67 2.82
CA ARG A 161 8.46 -7.78 1.37
C ARG A 161 8.45 -9.22 0.88
N ALA A 162 9.12 -10.13 1.59
CA ALA A 162 9.19 -11.53 1.17
C ALA A 162 7.80 -12.19 1.23
N ASN A 163 6.99 -11.82 2.20
CA ASN A 163 5.63 -12.33 2.36
C ASN A 163 4.71 -11.83 1.23
N ILE A 164 4.66 -10.51 0.97
CA ILE A 164 3.80 -10.01 -0.13
C ILE A 164 4.24 -10.55 -1.48
N GLU A 165 5.54 -10.70 -1.71
CA GLU A 165 6.06 -11.25 -2.96
C GLU A 165 5.68 -12.73 -3.15
N ALA A 166 5.67 -13.53 -2.08
CA ALA A 166 5.17 -14.91 -2.11
C ALA A 166 3.67 -14.95 -2.45
N ASN A 167 2.88 -14.06 -1.84
CA ASN A 167 1.45 -13.93 -2.10
C ASN A 167 1.14 -13.46 -3.53
N ILE A 168 1.92 -12.53 -4.06
CA ILE A 168 1.84 -12.09 -5.48
C ILE A 168 2.08 -13.28 -6.42
N LYS A 169 3.12 -14.09 -6.17
CA LYS A 169 3.40 -15.29 -6.98
C LYS A 169 2.23 -16.27 -6.96
N THR A 170 1.59 -16.45 -5.80
CA THR A 170 0.37 -17.25 -5.68
C THR A 170 -0.75 -16.71 -6.57
N LEU A 171 -1.06 -15.40 -6.51
CA LEU A 171 -2.11 -14.81 -7.34
C LEU A 171 -1.79 -14.82 -8.84
N LEU A 172 -0.52 -14.69 -9.21
CA LEU A 172 -0.10 -14.77 -10.61
C LEU A 172 -0.25 -16.18 -11.18
N ALA A 173 -0.19 -17.23 -10.34
CA ALA A 173 -0.38 -18.62 -10.73
C ALA A 173 -1.86 -19.05 -10.77
N GLU A 174 -2.77 -18.26 -10.17
CA GLU A 174 -4.22 -18.54 -10.21
C GLU A 174 -4.82 -18.21 -11.59
N HIS A 175 -5.80 -19.02 -12.01
CA HIS A 175 -6.52 -18.88 -13.29
C HIS A 175 -7.95 -18.39 -13.11
#